data_4f03af0cda21f6123a3a745eecc54336
#
_entry.id   4f03af0cda21f6123a3a745eecc54336
#
_cell.length_a   1.000
_cell.length_b   1.000
_cell.length_c   1.000
_cell.angle_alpha   90.00
_cell.angle_beta   90.00
_cell.angle_gamma   90.00
#
_symmetry.space_group_name_H-M   'P 1'
#
loop_
_entity.id
_entity.type
_entity.pdbx_description
1 polymer ?
#
loop_
_entity_poly.entity_id
_entity_poly.type
_entity_poly.pdbx_seq_one_letter_code
_entity_poly.pdbx_strand_id
1 'polypeptide(L)'
;MDEEMKEKEFINLENRIWKTYQSRIITATRLLNNSKLLDFYSTIYTICLTLLSVFTLINGDKLINYFSVFISIIVMGIVFYGNTMNYKDRYINMKDNYLKLGNLYFKCLNERINKNYDIEKIYEEYSNLLNTVENHSKYDYLSYRLNDINEKGKVPLLQKIIYWFRKTMLLILKIIIFVIPIFFVIVSFIRMI
;
A
#
# COMPACT_ATOMS: atom_id res chain seq x y z
N MET A 1 0.97 43.43 -1.06
CA MET A 1 0.82 42.31 -0.11
C MET A 1 2.00 42.41 0.85
N ASP A 2 1.75 42.56 2.15
CA ASP A 2 2.82 42.70 3.15
C ASP A 2 3.76 41.50 3.12
N GLU A 3 5.05 41.74 3.34
CA GLU A 3 6.10 40.70 3.32
C GLU A 3 5.76 39.56 4.33
N GLU A 4 5.23 39.90 5.47
CA GLU A 4 4.76 38.98 6.51
C GLU A 4 3.61 38.08 6.01
N MET A 5 2.71 38.61 5.18
CA MET A 5 1.61 37.84 4.59
C MET A 5 2.12 36.83 3.55
N LYS A 6 3.09 37.25 2.73
CA LYS A 6 3.75 36.34 1.76
C LYS A 6 4.50 35.20 2.46
N GLU A 7 5.25 35.51 3.50
CA GLU A 7 5.95 34.50 4.29
C GLU A 7 4.99 33.47 4.88
N LYS A 8 3.89 33.91 5.47
CA LYS A 8 2.89 33.04 6.05
C LYS A 8 2.23 32.13 4.99
N GLU A 9 1.91 32.66 3.83
CA GLU A 9 1.35 31.90 2.71
C GLU A 9 2.36 30.86 2.18
N PHE A 10 3.62 31.24 2.03
CA PHE A 10 4.70 30.36 1.62
C PHE A 10 4.89 29.20 2.62
N ILE A 11 4.92 29.46 3.92
CA ILE A 11 5.00 28.43 4.97
C ILE A 11 3.80 27.48 4.92
N ASN A 12 2.60 27.99 4.63
CA ASN A 12 1.42 27.14 4.47
C ASN A 12 1.56 26.21 3.25
N LEU A 13 2.07 26.73 2.13
CA LEU A 13 2.32 25.92 0.92
C LEU A 13 3.39 24.85 1.18
N GLU A 14 4.51 25.22 1.81
CA GLU A 14 5.57 24.29 2.24
C GLU A 14 5.00 23.14 3.11
N ASN A 15 4.18 23.47 4.10
CA ASN A 15 3.53 22.48 4.95
C ASN A 15 2.58 21.55 4.17
N ARG A 16 1.88 22.05 3.16
CA ARG A 16 1.02 21.25 2.28
C ARG A 16 1.85 20.27 1.45
N ILE A 17 2.96 20.75 0.86
CA ILE A 17 3.90 19.92 0.08
C ILE A 17 4.46 18.81 0.98
N TRP A 18 4.91 19.14 2.19
CA TRP A 18 5.41 18.17 3.16
C TRP A 18 4.39 17.08 3.51
N LYS A 19 3.17 17.47 3.85
CA LYS A 19 2.09 16.52 4.18
C LYS A 19 1.76 15.60 3.00
N THR A 20 1.75 16.13 1.78
CA THR A 20 1.52 15.36 0.56
C THR A 20 2.67 14.38 0.31
N TYR A 21 3.92 14.85 0.43
CA TYR A 21 5.12 14.04 0.31
C TYR A 21 5.09 12.84 1.26
N GLN A 22 4.85 13.08 2.55
CA GLN A 22 4.77 12.02 3.56
C GLN A 22 3.63 11.02 3.31
N SER A 23 2.46 11.53 2.92
CA SER A 23 1.31 10.67 2.60
C SER A 23 1.57 9.78 1.39
N ARG A 24 2.29 10.27 0.38
CA ARG A 24 2.66 9.51 -0.82
C ARG A 24 3.74 8.46 -0.56
N ILE A 25 4.66 8.70 0.36
CA ILE A 25 5.59 7.65 0.85
C ILE A 25 4.81 6.49 1.46
N ILE A 26 3.82 6.77 2.30
CA ILE A 26 2.98 5.74 2.92
C ILE A 26 2.18 4.98 1.85
N THR A 27 1.60 5.70 0.87
CA THR A 27 0.89 5.08 -0.26
C THR A 27 1.81 4.16 -1.06
N ALA A 28 3.01 4.61 -1.42
CA ALA A 28 4.00 3.82 -2.15
C ALA A 28 4.38 2.56 -1.36
N THR A 29 4.66 2.69 -0.06
CA THR A 29 4.98 1.56 0.81
C THR A 29 3.83 0.55 0.87
N ARG A 30 2.58 1.00 0.95
CA ARG A 30 1.40 0.12 0.92
C ARG A 30 1.26 -0.61 -0.42
N LEU A 31 1.45 0.09 -1.54
CA LEU A 31 1.40 -0.51 -2.88
C LEU A 31 2.48 -1.59 -3.05
N LEU A 32 3.71 -1.30 -2.63
CA LEU A 32 4.81 -2.27 -2.66
C LEU A 32 4.52 -3.50 -1.80
N ASN A 33 4.03 -3.29 -0.57
CA ASN A 33 3.69 -4.39 0.33
C ASN A 33 2.54 -5.25 -0.22
N ASN A 34 1.55 -4.64 -0.89
CA ASN A 34 0.47 -5.38 -1.53
C ASN A 34 0.97 -6.20 -2.73
N SER A 35 1.88 -5.66 -3.57
CA SER A 35 2.52 -6.41 -4.65
C SER A 35 3.26 -7.62 -4.10
N LYS A 36 4.17 -7.41 -3.13
CA LYS A 36 4.93 -8.51 -2.51
C LYS A 36 4.04 -9.57 -1.88
N LEU A 37 2.93 -9.16 -1.26
CA LEU A 37 1.97 -10.06 -0.64
C LEU A 37 1.26 -10.93 -1.67
N LEU A 38 0.85 -10.38 -2.81
CA LEU A 38 0.23 -11.13 -3.90
C LEU A 38 1.21 -12.13 -4.52
N ASP A 39 2.46 -11.71 -4.76
CA ASP A 39 3.51 -12.59 -5.27
C ASP A 39 3.76 -13.75 -4.31
N PHE A 40 3.83 -13.48 -3.01
CA PHE A 40 3.99 -14.48 -1.96
C PHE A 40 2.82 -15.47 -1.92
N TYR A 41 1.57 -14.99 -1.94
CA TYR A 41 0.40 -15.88 -1.95
C TYR A 41 0.35 -16.71 -3.23
N SER A 42 0.57 -16.11 -4.39
CA SER A 42 0.60 -16.83 -5.65
C SER A 42 1.61 -17.99 -5.60
N THR A 43 2.80 -17.75 -5.07
CA THR A 43 3.85 -18.76 -4.92
C THR A 43 3.43 -19.89 -3.97
N ILE A 44 2.96 -19.56 -2.76
CA ILE A 44 2.54 -20.57 -1.76
C ILE A 44 1.38 -21.42 -2.29
N TYR A 45 0.36 -20.78 -2.86
CA TYR A 45 -0.79 -21.50 -3.42
C TYR A 45 -0.40 -22.39 -4.58
N THR A 46 0.54 -21.97 -5.44
CA THR A 46 1.05 -22.80 -6.55
C THR A 46 1.81 -24.02 -6.03
N ILE A 47 2.66 -23.85 -5.01
CA ILE A 47 3.36 -24.98 -4.36
C ILE A 47 2.35 -25.96 -3.76
N CYS A 48 1.36 -25.47 -3.01
CA CYS A 48 0.34 -26.32 -2.41
C CYS A 48 -0.50 -27.05 -3.49
N LEU A 49 -0.84 -26.37 -4.59
CA LEU A 49 -1.54 -26.99 -5.72
C LEU A 49 -0.71 -28.13 -6.34
N THR A 50 0.60 -27.91 -6.54
CA THR A 50 1.50 -28.96 -7.07
C THR A 50 1.55 -30.17 -6.16
N LEU A 51 1.67 -29.98 -4.85
CA LEU A 51 1.64 -31.07 -3.85
C LEU A 51 0.32 -31.84 -3.89
N LEU A 52 -0.81 -31.15 -3.90
CA LEU A 52 -2.14 -31.77 -4.00
C LEU A 52 -2.30 -32.57 -5.31
N SER A 53 -1.78 -32.06 -6.43
CA SER A 53 -1.82 -32.77 -7.70
C SER A 53 -1.00 -34.06 -7.66
N VAL A 54 0.18 -34.05 -7.03
CA VAL A 54 0.99 -35.25 -6.81
C VAL A 54 0.25 -36.26 -5.92
N PHE A 55 -0.37 -35.83 -4.82
CA PHE A 55 -1.15 -36.70 -3.94
C PHE A 55 -2.34 -37.34 -4.68
N THR A 56 -3.01 -36.59 -5.54
CA THR A 56 -4.09 -37.13 -6.39
C THR A 56 -3.60 -38.24 -7.32
N LEU A 57 -2.42 -38.08 -7.94
CA LEU A 57 -1.84 -39.09 -8.82
C LEU A 57 -1.46 -40.38 -8.07
N ILE A 58 -1.02 -40.28 -6.82
CA ILE A 58 -0.62 -41.45 -6.03
C ILE A 58 -1.83 -42.23 -5.52
N ASN A 59 -2.84 -41.55 -4.96
CA ASN A 59 -3.93 -42.19 -4.22
C ASN A 59 -5.24 -42.29 -5.00
N GLY A 60 -5.45 -41.48 -6.05
CA GLY A 60 -6.71 -41.40 -6.78
C GLY A 60 -7.91 -40.93 -5.93
N ASP A 61 -7.69 -40.33 -4.74
CA ASP A 61 -8.75 -39.89 -3.85
C ASP A 61 -9.49 -38.70 -4.45
N LYS A 62 -10.81 -38.87 -4.64
CA LYS A 62 -11.71 -37.86 -5.20
C LYS A 62 -11.71 -36.55 -4.39
N LEU A 63 -11.58 -36.64 -3.06
CA LEU A 63 -11.59 -35.46 -2.18
C LEU A 63 -10.33 -34.62 -2.37
N ILE A 64 -9.16 -35.26 -2.50
CA ILE A 64 -7.89 -34.55 -2.80
C ILE A 64 -7.99 -33.86 -4.17
N ASN A 65 -8.62 -34.54 -5.14
CA ASN A 65 -8.86 -33.93 -6.46
C ASN A 65 -9.74 -32.66 -6.36
N TYR A 66 -10.83 -32.71 -5.59
CA TYR A 66 -11.67 -31.53 -5.35
C TYR A 66 -10.89 -30.37 -4.68
N PHE A 67 -10.01 -30.67 -3.73
CA PHE A 67 -9.13 -29.66 -3.13
C PHE A 67 -8.18 -29.05 -4.15
N SER A 68 -7.58 -29.85 -5.04
CA SER A 68 -6.71 -29.35 -6.11
C SER A 68 -7.46 -28.39 -7.05
N VAL A 69 -8.68 -28.77 -7.48
CA VAL A 69 -9.51 -27.90 -8.33
C VAL A 69 -9.86 -26.60 -7.61
N PHE A 70 -10.29 -26.68 -6.35
CA PHE A 70 -10.64 -25.49 -5.55
C PHE A 70 -9.45 -24.53 -5.41
N ILE A 71 -8.25 -25.06 -5.06
CA ILE A 71 -7.04 -24.24 -4.94
C ILE A 71 -6.66 -23.64 -6.30
N SER A 72 -6.80 -24.36 -7.42
CA SER A 72 -6.47 -23.83 -8.75
C SER A 72 -7.34 -22.62 -9.12
N ILE A 73 -8.65 -22.64 -8.77
CA ILE A 73 -9.55 -21.52 -8.98
C ILE A 73 -9.10 -20.30 -8.15
N ILE A 74 -8.68 -20.51 -6.90
CA ILE A 74 -8.16 -19.43 -6.05
C ILE A 74 -6.87 -18.85 -6.64
N VAL A 75 -5.93 -19.68 -7.10
CA VAL A 75 -4.69 -19.22 -7.76
C VAL A 75 -5.02 -18.33 -8.96
N MET A 76 -5.93 -18.78 -9.81
CA MET A 76 -6.37 -17.99 -10.96
C MET A 76 -6.94 -16.63 -10.53
N GLY A 77 -7.79 -16.61 -9.50
CA GLY A 77 -8.34 -15.38 -8.94
C GLY A 77 -7.27 -14.42 -8.41
N ILE A 78 -6.26 -14.93 -7.70
CA ILE A 78 -5.13 -14.13 -7.20
C ILE A 78 -4.35 -13.49 -8.36
N VAL A 79 -4.04 -14.26 -9.40
CA VAL A 79 -3.30 -13.77 -10.58
C VAL A 79 -4.10 -12.71 -11.32
N PHE A 80 -5.38 -12.94 -11.60
CA PHE A 80 -6.25 -11.94 -12.24
C PHE A 80 -6.36 -10.66 -11.43
N TYR A 81 -6.57 -10.78 -10.13
CA TYR A 81 -6.65 -9.63 -9.23
C TYR A 81 -5.33 -8.84 -9.23
N GLY A 82 -4.19 -9.53 -9.14
CA GLY A 82 -2.87 -8.90 -9.16
C GLY A 82 -2.62 -8.10 -10.44
N ASN A 83 -2.94 -8.69 -11.59
CA ASN A 83 -2.82 -8.04 -12.89
C ASN A 83 -3.73 -6.81 -13.02
N THR A 84 -4.98 -6.90 -12.57
CA THR A 84 -5.94 -5.79 -12.61
C THR A 84 -5.51 -4.63 -11.70
N MET A 85 -5.02 -4.93 -10.50
CA MET A 85 -4.62 -3.90 -9.54
C MET A 85 -3.30 -3.22 -9.87
N ASN A 86 -2.44 -3.88 -10.65
CA ASN A 86 -1.16 -3.35 -11.14
C ASN A 86 -0.33 -2.61 -10.07
N TYR A 87 -0.26 -3.22 -8.86
CA TYR A 87 0.36 -2.57 -7.70
C TYR A 87 1.82 -2.18 -7.93
N LYS A 88 2.56 -2.94 -8.73
CA LYS A 88 3.98 -2.70 -8.98
C LYS A 88 4.22 -1.41 -9.77
N ASP A 89 3.49 -1.20 -10.87
CA ASP A 89 3.65 0.01 -11.67
C ASP A 89 3.11 1.23 -10.94
N ARG A 90 1.99 1.09 -10.23
CA ARG A 90 1.47 2.15 -9.36
C ARG A 90 2.47 2.53 -8.27
N TYR A 91 3.19 1.57 -7.69
CA TYR A 91 4.27 1.83 -6.74
C TYR A 91 5.41 2.62 -7.39
N ILE A 92 5.85 2.21 -8.59
CA ILE A 92 6.95 2.88 -9.30
C ILE A 92 6.59 4.34 -9.58
N ASN A 93 5.40 4.59 -10.12
CA ASN A 93 4.91 5.94 -10.40
C ASN A 93 4.76 6.79 -9.14
N MET A 94 4.24 6.21 -8.06
CA MET A 94 4.10 6.90 -6.78
C MET A 94 5.47 7.21 -6.16
N LYS A 95 6.44 6.30 -6.31
CA LYS A 95 7.82 6.50 -5.85
C LYS A 95 8.48 7.66 -6.59
N ASP A 96 8.42 7.70 -7.91
CA ASP A 96 8.96 8.80 -8.70
C ASP A 96 8.34 10.14 -8.28
N ASN A 97 7.03 10.14 -8.10
CA ASN A 97 6.32 11.34 -7.70
C ASN A 97 6.69 11.85 -6.30
N TYR A 98 6.78 10.97 -5.28
CA TYR A 98 7.20 11.46 -3.95
C TYR A 98 8.64 11.92 -3.92
N LEU A 99 9.54 11.36 -4.73
CA LEU A 99 10.91 11.86 -4.85
C LEU A 99 10.94 13.29 -5.42
N LYS A 100 10.13 13.56 -6.45
CA LYS A 100 9.97 14.92 -7.00
C LYS A 100 9.37 15.88 -5.99
N LEU A 101 8.37 15.45 -5.21
CA LEU A 101 7.80 16.26 -4.12
C LEU A 101 8.83 16.55 -3.02
N GLY A 102 9.69 15.59 -2.69
CA GLY A 102 10.79 15.80 -1.75
C GLY A 102 11.77 16.88 -2.24
N ASN A 103 12.15 16.82 -3.52
CA ASN A 103 13.01 17.84 -4.13
C ASN A 103 12.34 19.23 -4.10
N LEU A 104 11.03 19.29 -4.40
CA LEU A 104 10.27 20.55 -4.33
C LEU A 104 10.21 21.08 -2.89
N TYR A 105 10.02 20.22 -1.90
CA TYR A 105 10.06 20.60 -0.49
C TYR A 105 11.42 21.20 -0.08
N PHE A 106 12.54 20.56 -0.47
CA PHE A 106 13.88 21.10 -0.22
C PHE A 106 14.12 22.43 -0.94
N LYS A 107 13.58 22.61 -2.15
CA LYS A 107 13.59 23.88 -2.86
C LYS A 107 12.85 24.95 -2.06
N CYS A 108 11.67 24.67 -1.51
CA CYS A 108 10.94 25.59 -0.64
C CYS A 108 11.75 25.98 0.59
N LEU A 109 12.43 25.02 1.25
CA LEU A 109 13.30 25.34 2.40
C LEU A 109 14.41 26.31 2.03
N ASN A 110 15.07 26.10 0.89
CA ASN A 110 16.16 26.99 0.42
C ASN A 110 15.61 28.39 0.06
N GLU A 111 14.48 28.48 -0.62
CA GLU A 111 13.86 29.75 -0.95
C GLU A 111 13.43 30.51 0.31
N ARG A 112 12.93 29.83 1.32
CA ARG A 112 12.60 30.43 2.62
C ARG A 112 13.83 30.99 3.33
N ILE A 113 14.94 30.25 3.34
CA ILE A 113 16.21 30.74 3.94
C ILE A 113 16.71 32.00 3.22
N ASN A 114 16.58 32.05 1.89
CA ASN A 114 16.99 33.17 1.07
C ASN A 114 15.94 34.31 1.00
N LYS A 115 14.81 34.16 1.70
CA LYS A 115 13.67 35.09 1.66
C LYS A 115 13.15 35.38 0.24
N ASN A 116 13.28 34.40 -0.66
CA ASN A 116 12.77 34.45 -2.02
C ASN A 116 11.45 33.69 -2.12
N TYR A 117 10.33 34.37 -1.89
CA TYR A 117 8.99 33.73 -1.81
C TYR A 117 8.31 33.73 -3.19
N ASP A 118 8.79 32.91 -4.12
CA ASP A 118 8.15 32.68 -5.42
C ASP A 118 7.00 31.65 -5.31
N ILE A 119 5.89 32.11 -4.71
CA ILE A 119 4.73 31.27 -4.40
C ILE A 119 4.08 30.72 -5.67
N GLU A 120 3.94 31.53 -6.71
CA GLU A 120 3.27 31.13 -7.96
C GLU A 120 3.99 29.97 -8.64
N LYS A 121 5.30 30.08 -8.78
CA LYS A 121 6.13 29.05 -9.40
C LYS A 121 6.11 27.75 -8.60
N ILE A 122 6.26 27.81 -7.27
CA ILE A 122 6.20 26.65 -6.40
C ILE A 122 4.82 25.99 -6.44
N TYR A 123 3.76 26.79 -6.47
CA TYR A 123 2.39 26.29 -6.56
C TYR A 123 2.13 25.60 -7.91
N GLU A 124 2.62 26.16 -9.02
CA GLU A 124 2.52 25.53 -10.34
C GLU A 124 3.25 24.17 -10.38
N GLU A 125 4.51 24.12 -9.92
CA GLU A 125 5.28 22.87 -9.84
C GLU A 125 4.56 21.83 -8.96
N TYR A 126 4.02 22.25 -7.80
CA TYR A 126 3.25 21.39 -6.90
C TYR A 126 1.97 20.87 -7.54
N SER A 127 1.20 21.73 -8.20
CA SER A 127 -0.04 21.37 -8.89
C SER A 127 0.21 20.37 -10.01
N ASN A 128 1.27 20.56 -10.79
CA ASN A 128 1.68 19.62 -11.83
C ASN A 128 2.01 18.24 -11.23
N LEU A 129 2.74 18.19 -10.11
CA LEU A 129 3.05 16.94 -9.43
C LEU A 129 1.80 16.25 -8.83
N LEU A 130 0.79 17.01 -8.42
CA LEU A 130 -0.46 16.41 -7.92
C LEU A 130 -1.20 15.61 -9.00
N ASN A 131 -1.14 16.07 -10.25
CA ASN A 131 -1.87 15.48 -11.35
C ASN A 131 -1.17 14.29 -12.03
N THR A 132 0.08 13.99 -11.69
CA THR A 132 0.85 12.92 -12.36
C THR A 132 0.53 11.50 -11.86
N VAL A 133 -0.04 11.37 -10.67
CA VAL A 133 -0.38 10.08 -10.06
C VAL A 133 -1.71 10.14 -9.33
N GLU A 134 -2.26 8.96 -9.02
CA GLU A 134 -3.45 8.84 -8.18
C GLU A 134 -3.28 9.53 -6.82
N ASN A 135 -4.36 10.00 -6.26
CA ASN A 135 -4.32 10.63 -4.94
C ASN A 135 -4.15 9.57 -3.83
N HIS A 136 -3.52 9.97 -2.74
CA HIS A 136 -3.43 9.13 -1.55
C HIS A 136 -4.82 8.86 -0.94
N SER A 137 -5.01 7.67 -0.36
CA SER A 137 -6.27 7.35 0.31
C SER A 137 -6.41 8.09 1.65
N LYS A 138 -7.65 8.27 2.10
CA LYS A 138 -7.92 8.80 3.46
C LYS A 138 -7.22 7.98 4.55
N TYR A 139 -7.05 6.67 4.31
CA TYR A 139 -6.35 5.78 5.23
C TYR A 139 -4.84 6.04 5.25
N ASP A 140 -4.21 6.30 4.11
CA ASP A 140 -2.79 6.62 4.03
C ASP A 140 -2.50 7.96 4.72
N TYR A 141 -3.35 8.96 4.50
CA TYR A 141 -3.24 10.25 5.20
C TYR A 141 -3.45 10.11 6.72
N LEU A 142 -4.41 9.30 7.15
CA LEU A 142 -4.62 9.02 8.57
C LEU A 142 -3.41 8.28 9.17
N SER A 143 -2.81 7.35 8.43
CA SER A 143 -1.59 6.66 8.84
C SER A 143 -0.42 7.65 9.02
N TYR A 144 -0.27 8.62 8.11
CA TYR A 144 0.69 9.70 8.27
C TYR A 144 0.44 10.47 9.58
N ARG A 145 -0.78 10.95 9.79
CA ARG A 145 -1.12 11.74 10.99
C ARG A 145 -0.91 10.99 12.30
N LEU A 146 -1.10 9.67 12.31
CA LEU A 146 -0.88 8.85 13.50
C LEU A 146 0.60 8.60 13.81
N ASN A 147 1.47 8.67 12.80
CA ASN A 147 2.91 8.50 12.93
C ASN A 147 3.65 9.82 13.18
N ASP A 148 3.08 10.94 12.78
CA ASP A 148 3.66 12.26 12.98
C ASP A 148 3.42 12.77 14.41
N ILE A 149 4.50 13.18 15.10
CA ILE A 149 4.46 13.62 16.50
C ILE A 149 3.55 14.84 16.67
N ASN A 150 3.57 15.76 15.72
CA ASN A 150 2.85 17.03 15.76
C ASN A 150 1.35 16.89 15.42
N GLU A 151 1.00 15.86 14.64
CA GLU A 151 -0.37 15.62 14.15
C GLU A 151 -1.11 14.56 14.99
N LYS A 152 -0.40 13.62 15.62
CA LYS A 152 -0.98 12.50 16.38
C LYS A 152 -1.95 12.92 17.47
N GLY A 153 -1.64 14.02 18.18
CA GLY A 153 -2.50 14.58 19.23
C GLY A 153 -3.82 15.14 18.69
N LYS A 154 -3.84 15.59 17.44
CA LYS A 154 -5.00 16.22 16.79
C LYS A 154 -5.97 15.20 16.14
N VAL A 155 -5.63 13.91 16.15
CA VAL A 155 -6.48 12.86 15.57
C VAL A 155 -7.55 12.46 16.57
N PRO A 156 -8.86 12.54 16.23
CA PRO A 156 -9.96 12.11 17.09
C PRO A 156 -9.84 10.64 17.51
N LEU A 157 -10.25 10.33 18.75
CA LEU A 157 -10.17 8.97 19.31
C LEU A 157 -10.89 7.94 18.43
N LEU A 158 -12.07 8.28 17.92
CA LEU A 158 -12.86 7.43 17.05
C LEU A 158 -12.08 7.03 15.78
N GLN A 159 -11.36 7.97 15.15
CA GLN A 159 -10.55 7.67 13.97
C GLN A 159 -9.37 6.74 14.29
N LYS A 160 -8.78 6.87 15.49
CA LYS A 160 -7.73 5.95 15.98
C LYS A 160 -8.27 4.54 16.13
N ILE A 161 -9.44 4.39 16.76
CA ILE A 161 -10.08 3.08 16.96
C ILE A 161 -10.40 2.43 15.60
N ILE A 162 -11.03 3.15 14.69
CA ILE A 162 -11.37 2.65 13.34
C ILE A 162 -10.10 2.23 12.57
N TYR A 163 -9.02 3.02 12.66
CA TYR A 163 -7.75 2.70 12.02
C TYR A 163 -7.16 1.39 12.52
N TRP A 164 -7.06 1.22 13.85
CA TRP A 164 -6.51 0.01 14.46
C TRP A 164 -7.39 -1.21 14.23
N PHE A 165 -8.71 -1.07 14.35
CA PHE A 165 -9.66 -2.14 14.03
C PHE A 165 -9.49 -2.63 12.58
N ARG A 166 -9.47 -1.71 11.61
CA ARG A 166 -9.25 -2.06 10.20
C ARG A 166 -7.89 -2.75 9.99
N LYS A 167 -6.83 -2.25 10.62
CA LYS A 167 -5.49 -2.84 10.53
C LYS A 167 -5.46 -4.26 11.07
N THR A 168 -6.10 -4.50 12.20
CA THR A 168 -6.20 -5.85 12.83
C THR A 168 -7.03 -6.79 11.97
N MET A 169 -8.18 -6.35 11.47
CA MET A 169 -9.04 -7.14 10.56
C MET A 169 -8.28 -7.57 9.30
N LEU A 170 -7.54 -6.64 8.67
CA LEU A 170 -6.74 -6.96 7.50
C LEU A 170 -5.60 -7.94 7.82
N LEU A 171 -4.99 -7.87 9.01
CA LEU A 171 -3.97 -8.83 9.45
C LEU A 171 -4.58 -10.23 9.62
N ILE A 172 -5.72 -10.34 10.30
CA ILE A 172 -6.43 -11.61 10.48
C ILE A 172 -6.79 -12.23 9.13
N LEU A 173 -7.33 -11.43 8.20
CA LEU A 173 -7.67 -11.89 6.86
C LEU A 173 -6.45 -12.44 6.11
N LYS A 174 -5.30 -11.77 6.19
CA LYS A 174 -4.04 -12.24 5.60
C LYS A 174 -3.60 -13.59 6.17
N ILE A 175 -3.71 -13.77 7.48
CA ILE A 175 -3.38 -15.03 8.15
C ILE A 175 -4.32 -16.16 7.68
N ILE A 176 -5.63 -15.91 7.62
CA ILE A 176 -6.62 -16.88 7.14
C ILE A 176 -6.30 -17.31 5.71
N ILE A 177 -6.07 -16.36 4.80
CA ILE A 177 -5.72 -16.65 3.40
C ILE A 177 -4.44 -17.48 3.33
N PHE A 178 -3.44 -17.23 4.17
CA PHE A 178 -2.20 -18.00 4.21
C PHE A 178 -2.41 -19.44 4.69
N VAL A 179 -3.23 -19.64 5.70
CA VAL A 179 -3.44 -20.97 6.35
C VAL A 179 -4.27 -21.91 5.48
N ILE A 180 -5.21 -21.41 4.70
CA ILE A 180 -6.14 -22.22 3.89
C ILE A 180 -5.43 -23.27 3.01
N PRO A 181 -4.48 -22.94 2.13
CA PRO A 181 -3.85 -23.92 1.24
C PRO A 181 -3.03 -24.95 2.03
N ILE A 182 -2.35 -24.53 3.09
CA ILE A 182 -1.55 -25.40 3.96
C ILE A 182 -2.46 -26.41 4.65
N PHE A 183 -3.60 -25.97 5.16
CA PHE A 183 -4.59 -26.85 5.79
C PHE A 183 -5.05 -27.96 4.83
N PHE A 184 -5.36 -27.65 3.58
CA PHE A 184 -5.76 -28.65 2.59
C PHE A 184 -4.63 -29.65 2.29
N VAL A 185 -3.37 -29.21 2.22
CA VAL A 185 -2.22 -30.10 2.04
C VAL A 185 -2.07 -31.05 3.21
N ILE A 186 -2.16 -30.55 4.45
CA ILE A 186 -2.04 -31.37 5.67
C ILE A 186 -3.17 -32.41 5.73
N VAL A 187 -4.42 -32.01 5.51
CA VAL A 187 -5.56 -32.94 5.49
C VAL A 187 -5.38 -34.03 4.43
N SER A 188 -4.91 -33.66 3.24
CA SER A 188 -4.65 -34.60 2.16
C SER A 188 -3.52 -35.59 2.49
N PHE A 189 -2.47 -35.10 3.15
CA PHE A 189 -1.36 -35.96 3.59
C PHE A 189 -1.80 -36.97 4.65
N ILE A 190 -2.60 -36.54 5.65
CA ILE A 190 -3.14 -37.45 6.69
C ILE A 190 -4.03 -38.52 6.07
N ARG A 191 -4.78 -38.22 5.04
CA ARG A 191 -5.64 -39.21 4.33
C ARG A 191 -4.85 -40.19 3.47
N MET A 192 -3.61 -39.86 3.16
CA MET A 192 -2.73 -40.72 2.36
C MET A 192 -2.04 -41.81 3.20
N ILE A 193 -1.87 -41.53 4.49
CA ILE A 193 -1.32 -42.48 5.47
C ILE A 193 -2.44 -43.41 6.00
#